data_80bead3d08553d58e14b3d1024654753
#
_entry.id   80bead3d08553d58e14b3d1024654753
#
_cell.length_a   1.000
_cell.length_b   1.000
_cell.length_c   1.000
_cell.angle_alpha   90.00
_cell.angle_beta   90.00
_cell.angle_gamma   90.00
#
_symmetry.space_group_name_H-M   'P 1'
#
loop_
_entity.id
_entity.type
_entity.pdbx_description
1 polymer ?
#
loop_
_entity_poly.entity_id
_entity_poly.type
_entity_poly.pdbx_seq_one_letter_code
_entity_poly.pdbx_strand_id
1 'polypeptide(L)'
;MPLASADGPITTPWGVLSWTQAWEMALPGVVIGVITGLIAGGLAAVAGLSVAVVLVTGVGLALPVAAVGAYYELLLARGKAPLGTLGPMALVWAIAFPPIRVVQAALTDLVAGDSVAVPHGWAAFIVYQVLVAVPFAIGYWWLHENFAARWWFHIRERNPVADYFVRVALQYAGAAEEEKERQRQRREARRAKRLR
;
A
#
# COMPACT_ATOMS: atom_id res chain seq x y z
N MET A 1 -1.07 21.83 33.05
CA MET A 1 -0.25 21.15 32.07
C MET A 1 -0.86 21.47 30.71
N PRO A 2 -0.26 22.27 29.85
CA PRO A 2 -0.78 22.49 28.53
C PRO A 2 -0.62 21.17 27.73
N LEU A 3 -1.72 20.71 27.16
CA LEU A 3 -1.69 19.61 26.17
C LEU A 3 -0.73 20.03 25.06
N ALA A 4 0.35 19.29 24.89
CA ALA A 4 1.25 19.49 23.76
C ALA A 4 0.39 19.47 22.49
N SER A 5 0.42 20.55 21.72
CA SER A 5 -0.28 20.66 20.47
C SER A 5 0.15 19.48 19.60
N ALA A 6 -0.82 18.71 19.12
CA ALA A 6 -0.60 17.58 18.21
C ALA A 6 0.00 18.02 16.84
N ASP A 7 0.30 19.31 16.70
CA ASP A 7 0.70 20.00 15.47
C ASP A 7 2.21 20.20 15.31
N GLY A 8 3.03 19.45 16.05
CA GLY A 8 4.49 19.50 15.89
C GLY A 8 4.92 18.88 14.55
N PRO A 9 6.00 19.42 13.93
CA PRO A 9 6.50 18.86 12.67
C PRO A 9 6.96 17.41 12.85
N ILE A 10 6.67 16.57 11.85
CA ILE A 10 7.07 15.16 11.86
C ILE A 10 8.56 15.08 11.51
N THR A 11 9.39 14.65 12.46
CA THR A 11 10.82 14.41 12.22
C THR A 11 11.02 13.10 11.48
N THR A 12 11.85 13.13 10.43
CA THR A 12 12.26 11.98 9.64
C THR A 12 13.79 11.96 9.53
N PRO A 13 14.41 10.83 9.19
CA PRO A 13 15.85 10.79 8.93
C PRO A 13 16.31 11.73 7.80
N TRP A 14 15.41 12.15 6.94
CA TRP A 14 15.69 12.97 5.74
C TRP A 14 15.25 14.42 5.87
N GLY A 15 14.70 14.81 7.03
CA GLY A 15 14.26 16.16 7.30
C GLY A 15 12.99 16.22 8.12
N VAL A 16 12.54 17.44 8.35
CA VAL A 16 11.32 17.74 9.11
C VAL A 16 10.18 17.94 8.13
N LEU A 17 9.12 17.17 8.27
CA LEU A 17 7.90 17.29 7.46
C LEU A 17 6.88 18.19 8.16
N SER A 18 6.34 19.15 7.43
CA SER A 18 5.08 19.78 7.79
C SER A 18 3.90 18.80 7.66
N TRP A 19 2.77 19.10 8.28
CA TRP A 19 1.55 18.30 8.13
C TRP A 19 1.13 18.16 6.66
N THR A 20 1.21 19.22 5.88
CA THR A 20 0.90 19.20 4.45
C THR A 20 1.80 18.21 3.70
N GLN A 21 3.11 18.25 3.96
CA GLN A 21 4.06 17.33 3.34
C GLN A 21 3.85 15.88 3.79
N ALA A 22 3.46 15.65 5.05
CA ALA A 22 3.10 14.31 5.53
C ALA A 22 1.85 13.76 4.82
N TRP A 23 0.83 14.59 4.61
CA TRP A 23 -0.34 14.22 3.82
C TRP A 23 0.00 13.94 2.34
N GLU A 24 0.88 14.74 1.75
CA GLU A 24 1.39 14.48 0.39
C GLU A 24 2.08 13.11 0.30
N MET A 25 2.85 12.73 1.32
CA MET A 25 3.47 11.41 1.37
C MET A 25 2.45 10.28 1.55
N ALA A 26 1.39 10.51 2.34
CA ALA A 26 0.34 9.52 2.59
C ALA A 26 -0.60 9.26 1.40
N LEU A 27 -0.66 10.19 0.44
CA LEU A 27 -1.64 10.18 -0.65
C LEU A 27 -1.64 8.89 -1.49
N PRO A 28 -0.49 8.29 -1.88
CA PRO A 28 -0.49 7.04 -2.64
C PRO A 28 -1.26 5.92 -1.94
N GLY A 29 -1.03 5.74 -0.64
CA GLY A 29 -1.73 4.75 0.16
C GLY A 29 -3.23 5.01 0.26
N VAL A 30 -3.63 6.27 0.41
CA VAL A 30 -5.04 6.69 0.42
C VAL A 30 -5.72 6.37 -0.91
N VAL A 31 -5.10 6.74 -2.02
CA VAL A 31 -5.65 6.50 -3.37
C VAL A 31 -5.82 5.01 -3.64
N ILE A 32 -4.84 4.18 -3.29
CA ILE A 32 -4.95 2.72 -3.45
C ILE A 32 -6.11 2.17 -2.59
N GLY A 33 -6.28 2.68 -1.37
CA GLY A 33 -7.40 2.30 -0.52
C GLY A 33 -8.77 2.65 -1.13
N VAL A 34 -8.90 3.84 -1.68
CA VAL A 34 -10.11 4.27 -2.40
C VAL A 34 -10.39 3.36 -3.61
N ILE A 35 -9.37 3.08 -4.43
CA ILE A 35 -9.49 2.17 -5.57
C ILE A 35 -9.96 0.78 -5.11
N THR A 36 -9.38 0.26 -4.02
CA THR A 36 -9.77 -1.04 -3.44
C THR A 36 -11.25 -1.06 -3.07
N GLY A 37 -11.74 -0.01 -2.40
CA GLY A 37 -13.15 0.12 -2.05
C GLY A 37 -14.07 0.26 -3.27
N LEU A 38 -13.65 1.03 -4.28
CA LEU A 38 -14.41 1.16 -5.55
C LEU A 38 -14.52 -0.20 -6.26
N ILE A 39 -13.47 -0.98 -6.30
CA ILE A 39 -13.50 -2.34 -6.87
C ILE A 39 -14.46 -3.22 -6.07
N ALA A 40 -14.38 -3.23 -4.74
CA ALA A 40 -15.25 -4.06 -3.91
C ALA A 40 -16.73 -3.67 -4.02
N GLY A 41 -17.02 -2.37 -3.96
CA GLY A 41 -18.39 -1.85 -4.16
C GLY A 41 -18.90 -2.12 -5.58
N GLY A 42 -18.05 -1.93 -6.59
CA GLY A 42 -18.37 -2.24 -7.99
C GLY A 42 -18.70 -3.71 -8.21
N LEU A 43 -17.93 -4.63 -7.63
CA LEU A 43 -18.24 -6.07 -7.69
C LEU A 43 -19.56 -6.42 -6.97
N ALA A 44 -19.83 -5.79 -5.83
CA ALA A 44 -21.11 -5.95 -5.14
C ALA A 44 -22.29 -5.45 -5.98
N ALA A 45 -22.13 -4.33 -6.69
CA ALA A 45 -23.14 -3.80 -7.60
C ALA A 45 -23.37 -4.74 -8.80
N VAL A 46 -22.32 -5.27 -9.41
CA VAL A 46 -22.41 -6.24 -10.51
C VAL A 46 -23.09 -7.54 -10.04
N ALA A 47 -22.89 -7.93 -8.78
CA ALA A 47 -23.58 -9.07 -8.17
C ALA A 47 -25.07 -8.80 -7.88
N GLY A 48 -25.58 -7.61 -8.19
CA GLY A 48 -26.99 -7.26 -8.00
C GLY A 48 -27.40 -7.00 -6.55
N LEU A 49 -26.44 -6.70 -5.66
CA LEU A 49 -26.72 -6.40 -4.26
C LEU A 49 -27.40 -5.03 -4.10
N SER A 50 -28.13 -4.84 -3.00
CA SER A 50 -28.80 -3.56 -2.73
C SER A 50 -27.80 -2.41 -2.66
N VAL A 51 -28.24 -1.19 -2.98
CA VAL A 51 -27.40 0.02 -2.94
C VAL A 51 -26.76 0.20 -1.56
N ALA A 52 -27.48 -0.08 -0.50
CA ALA A 52 -26.97 0.04 0.87
C ALA A 52 -25.80 -0.94 1.12
N VAL A 53 -25.91 -2.20 0.67
CA VAL A 53 -24.84 -3.20 0.77
C VAL A 53 -23.65 -2.81 -0.11
N VAL A 54 -23.90 -2.30 -1.33
CA VAL A 54 -22.84 -1.79 -2.23
C VAL A 54 -22.04 -0.68 -1.56
N LEU A 55 -22.73 0.31 -0.98
CA LEU A 55 -22.08 1.43 -0.31
C LEU A 55 -21.28 0.99 0.92
N VAL A 56 -21.87 0.15 1.76
CA VAL A 56 -21.18 -0.33 2.97
C VAL A 56 -20.00 -1.22 2.62
N THR A 57 -20.09 -2.02 1.57
CA THR A 57 -18.97 -2.84 1.09
C THR A 57 -17.85 -1.96 0.57
N GLY A 58 -18.18 -0.99 -0.27
CA GLY A 58 -17.20 -0.09 -0.87
C GLY A 58 -16.52 0.81 0.17
N VAL A 59 -17.31 1.59 0.92
CA VAL A 59 -16.80 2.54 1.92
C VAL A 59 -16.17 1.83 3.11
N GLY A 60 -16.81 0.75 3.58
CA GLY A 60 -16.30 -0.07 4.70
C GLY A 60 -14.96 -0.74 4.41
N LEU A 61 -14.59 -0.90 3.14
CA LEU A 61 -13.24 -1.34 2.77
C LEU A 61 -12.32 -0.16 2.41
N ALA A 62 -12.81 0.84 1.68
CA ALA A 62 -12.02 2.00 1.26
C ALA A 62 -11.37 2.72 2.43
N LEU A 63 -12.14 3.08 3.45
CA LEU A 63 -11.67 3.90 4.56
C LEU A 63 -10.56 3.22 5.37
N PRO A 64 -10.72 1.99 5.88
CA PRO A 64 -9.67 1.37 6.66
C PRO A 64 -8.44 0.99 5.81
N VAL A 65 -8.62 0.58 4.56
CA VAL A 65 -7.49 0.31 3.67
C VAL A 65 -6.73 1.60 3.36
N ALA A 66 -7.41 2.72 3.12
CA ALA A 66 -6.77 4.02 2.93
C ALA A 66 -6.01 4.47 4.19
N ALA A 67 -6.58 4.26 5.38
CA ALA A 67 -5.93 4.60 6.64
C ALA A 67 -4.66 3.77 6.89
N VAL A 68 -4.71 2.46 6.66
CA VAL A 68 -3.54 1.58 6.78
C VAL A 68 -2.50 1.90 5.71
N GLY A 69 -2.94 2.18 4.47
CA GLY A 69 -2.07 2.60 3.39
C GLY A 69 -1.34 3.91 3.72
N ALA A 70 -2.07 4.92 4.19
CA ALA A 70 -1.49 6.18 4.65
C ALA A 70 -0.49 5.98 5.80
N TYR A 71 -0.83 5.12 6.76
CA TYR A 71 0.09 4.75 7.85
C TYR A 71 1.38 4.10 7.33
N TYR A 72 1.28 3.21 6.36
CA TYR A 72 2.45 2.57 5.75
C TYR A 72 3.36 3.60 5.05
N GLU A 73 2.79 4.55 4.32
CA GLU A 73 3.55 5.65 3.71
C GLU A 73 4.31 6.48 4.76
N LEU A 74 3.65 6.74 5.90
CA LEU A 74 4.31 7.45 7.00
C LEU A 74 5.40 6.61 7.69
N LEU A 75 5.30 5.27 7.70
CA LEU A 75 6.40 4.40 8.13
C LEU A 75 7.60 4.50 7.18
N LEU A 76 7.35 4.50 5.86
CA LEU A 76 8.39 4.74 4.86
C LEU A 76 9.03 6.11 5.06
N ALA A 77 8.22 7.17 5.17
CA ALA A 77 8.70 8.53 5.37
C ALA A 77 9.51 8.71 6.66
N ARG A 78 9.26 7.90 7.68
CA ARG A 78 10.03 7.88 8.94
C ARG A 78 11.24 6.95 8.91
N GLY A 79 11.52 6.28 7.80
CA GLY A 79 12.60 5.29 7.69
C GLY A 79 12.39 4.02 8.52
N LYS A 80 11.14 3.76 8.94
CA LYS A 80 10.79 2.57 9.73
C LYS A 80 10.47 1.35 8.86
N ALA A 81 10.28 1.55 7.57
CA ALA A 81 10.16 0.50 6.57
C ALA A 81 11.11 0.79 5.41
N PRO A 82 11.79 -0.21 4.87
CA PRO A 82 12.66 -0.04 3.71
C PRO A 82 11.82 0.13 2.43
N LEU A 83 12.28 1.04 1.56
CA LEU A 83 11.65 1.32 0.28
C LEU A 83 11.78 0.11 -0.67
N GLY A 84 10.76 -0.14 -1.48
CA GLY A 84 10.80 -1.16 -2.54
C GLY A 84 10.74 -2.61 -2.05
N THR A 85 10.49 -2.86 -0.77
CA THR A 85 10.47 -4.22 -0.21
C THR A 85 9.06 -4.72 0.08
N LEU A 86 8.73 -5.91 -0.43
CA LEU A 86 7.43 -6.54 -0.22
C LEU A 86 7.22 -7.01 1.24
N GLY A 87 8.29 -7.48 1.91
CA GLY A 87 8.17 -8.12 3.24
C GLY A 87 7.48 -7.28 4.31
N PRO A 88 7.95 -6.07 4.62
CA PRO A 88 7.30 -5.19 5.59
C PRO A 88 5.87 -4.82 5.22
N MET A 89 5.59 -4.60 3.94
CA MET A 89 4.25 -4.32 3.46
C MET A 89 3.32 -5.54 3.62
N ALA A 90 3.81 -6.74 3.27
CA ALA A 90 3.07 -7.98 3.45
C ALA A 90 2.73 -8.22 4.93
N LEU A 91 3.67 -7.92 5.85
CA LEU A 91 3.43 -8.02 7.29
C LEU A 91 2.34 -7.05 7.76
N VAL A 92 2.39 -5.79 7.33
CA VAL A 92 1.35 -4.79 7.65
C VAL A 92 -0.02 -5.27 7.19
N TRP A 93 -0.12 -5.79 5.96
CA TRP A 93 -1.40 -6.27 5.43
C TRP A 93 -1.85 -7.60 6.06
N ALA A 94 -0.94 -8.51 6.40
CA ALA A 94 -1.28 -9.74 7.11
C ALA A 94 -1.92 -9.46 8.49
N ILE A 95 -1.48 -8.39 9.16
CA ILE A 95 -2.01 -7.97 10.46
C ILE A 95 -3.30 -7.13 10.29
N ALA A 96 -3.32 -6.18 9.36
CA ALA A 96 -4.40 -5.21 9.24
C ALA A 96 -5.61 -5.76 8.47
N PHE A 97 -5.40 -6.58 7.45
CA PHE A 97 -6.48 -7.04 6.56
C PHE A 97 -7.55 -7.90 7.27
N PRO A 98 -7.21 -8.89 8.12
CA PRO A 98 -8.22 -9.69 8.81
C PRO A 98 -9.19 -8.87 9.66
N PRO A 99 -8.78 -7.98 10.58
CA PRO A 99 -9.73 -7.16 11.34
C PRO A 99 -10.55 -6.21 10.46
N ILE A 100 -9.98 -5.64 9.41
CA ILE A 100 -10.72 -4.83 8.43
C ILE A 100 -11.86 -5.65 7.83
N ARG A 101 -11.60 -6.88 7.42
CA ARG A 101 -12.59 -7.76 6.82
C ARG A 101 -13.65 -8.23 7.81
N VAL A 102 -13.29 -8.45 9.07
CA VAL A 102 -14.24 -8.75 10.14
C VAL A 102 -15.25 -7.61 10.30
N VAL A 103 -14.75 -6.40 10.47
CA VAL A 103 -15.61 -5.21 10.65
C VAL A 103 -16.48 -4.98 9.41
N GLN A 104 -15.90 -5.04 8.21
CA GLN A 104 -16.62 -4.84 6.97
C GLN A 104 -17.71 -5.91 6.76
N ALA A 105 -17.43 -7.19 7.04
CA ALA A 105 -18.41 -8.27 6.95
C ALA A 105 -19.59 -8.03 7.92
N ALA A 106 -19.29 -7.74 9.19
CA ALA A 106 -20.31 -7.44 10.19
C ALA A 106 -21.20 -6.25 9.80
N LEU A 107 -20.60 -5.17 9.28
CA LEU A 107 -21.39 -4.02 8.80
C LEU A 107 -22.26 -4.38 7.60
N THR A 108 -21.77 -5.23 6.71
CA THR A 108 -22.54 -5.70 5.54
C THR A 108 -23.74 -6.52 5.96
N ASP A 109 -23.56 -7.48 6.89
CA ASP A 109 -24.65 -8.31 7.42
C ASP A 109 -25.73 -7.45 8.12
N LEU A 110 -25.31 -6.52 8.98
CA LEU A 110 -26.23 -5.59 9.65
C LEU A 110 -27.05 -4.75 8.69
N VAL A 111 -26.44 -4.24 7.61
CA VAL A 111 -27.14 -3.44 6.59
C VAL A 111 -28.03 -4.31 5.70
N ALA A 112 -27.68 -5.56 5.47
CA ALA A 112 -28.52 -6.52 4.78
C ALA A 112 -29.76 -6.96 5.60
N GLY A 113 -29.77 -6.67 6.92
CA GLY A 113 -30.81 -7.12 7.84
C GLY A 113 -30.58 -8.55 8.36
N ASP A 114 -29.38 -9.06 8.15
CA ASP A 114 -28.98 -10.39 8.57
C ASP A 114 -28.34 -10.37 9.99
N SER A 115 -28.33 -11.52 10.64
CA SER A 115 -27.52 -11.68 11.85
C SER A 115 -26.05 -11.76 11.46
N VAL A 116 -25.18 -11.11 12.26
CA VAL A 116 -23.73 -11.20 12.05
C VAL A 116 -23.31 -12.66 12.20
N ALA A 117 -23.07 -13.31 11.09
CA ALA A 117 -22.69 -14.72 11.01
C ALA A 117 -21.42 -14.87 10.21
N VAL A 118 -20.48 -15.63 10.78
CA VAL A 118 -19.22 -15.92 10.09
C VAL A 118 -19.26 -17.38 9.65
N PRO A 119 -19.29 -17.66 8.33
CA PRO A 119 -19.28 -19.01 7.81
C PRO A 119 -18.08 -19.79 8.39
N HIS A 120 -18.35 -21.04 8.83
CA HIS A 120 -17.34 -21.94 9.41
C HIS A 120 -16.67 -21.45 10.71
N GLY A 121 -17.19 -20.38 11.33
CA GLY A 121 -16.67 -19.82 12.58
C GLY A 121 -15.49 -18.86 12.43
N TRP A 122 -15.27 -18.08 13.48
CA TRP A 122 -14.28 -16.98 13.49
C TRP A 122 -12.86 -17.41 13.17
N ALA A 123 -12.41 -18.57 13.69
CA ALA A 123 -11.05 -19.04 13.45
C ALA A 123 -10.80 -19.32 11.96
N ALA A 124 -11.71 -20.05 11.31
CA ALA A 124 -11.59 -20.36 9.89
C ALA A 124 -11.66 -19.08 9.02
N PHE A 125 -12.54 -18.14 9.40
CA PHE A 125 -12.63 -16.85 8.71
C PHE A 125 -11.33 -16.06 8.79
N ILE A 126 -10.73 -15.93 9.99
CA ILE A 126 -9.48 -15.19 10.17
C ILE A 126 -8.34 -15.85 9.39
N VAL A 127 -8.21 -17.18 9.45
CA VAL A 127 -7.19 -17.90 8.67
C VAL A 127 -7.37 -17.63 7.17
N TYR A 128 -8.61 -17.70 6.68
CA TYR A 128 -8.92 -17.38 5.29
C TYR A 128 -8.52 -15.94 4.94
N GLN A 129 -8.82 -14.95 5.80
CA GLN A 129 -8.44 -13.55 5.55
C GLN A 129 -6.93 -13.34 5.55
N VAL A 130 -6.17 -14.05 6.38
CA VAL A 130 -4.70 -14.02 6.35
C VAL A 130 -4.18 -14.56 5.01
N LEU A 131 -4.76 -15.65 4.50
CA LEU A 131 -4.40 -16.20 3.18
C LEU A 131 -4.72 -15.21 2.05
N VAL A 132 -5.88 -14.53 2.11
CA VAL A 132 -6.28 -13.51 1.13
C VAL A 132 -5.43 -12.24 1.24
N ALA A 133 -4.91 -11.93 2.43
CA ALA A 133 -4.02 -10.78 2.63
C ALA A 133 -2.71 -10.88 1.82
N VAL A 134 -2.23 -12.09 1.52
CA VAL A 134 -0.99 -12.29 0.73
C VAL A 134 -1.13 -11.79 -0.71
N PRO A 135 -2.07 -12.28 -1.55
CA PRO A 135 -2.26 -11.75 -2.89
C PRO A 135 -2.66 -10.27 -2.88
N PHE A 136 -3.44 -9.83 -1.87
CA PHE A 136 -3.75 -8.43 -1.69
C PHE A 136 -2.49 -7.59 -1.48
N ALA A 137 -1.58 -8.01 -0.60
CA ALA A 137 -0.32 -7.32 -0.34
C ALA A 137 0.56 -7.24 -1.60
N ILE A 138 0.60 -8.28 -2.43
CA ILE A 138 1.33 -8.29 -3.70
C ILE A 138 0.73 -7.27 -4.67
N GLY A 139 -0.60 -7.26 -4.82
CA GLY A 139 -1.30 -6.29 -5.67
C GLY A 139 -1.13 -4.86 -5.17
N TYR A 140 -1.24 -4.64 -3.86
CA TYR A 140 -1.01 -3.35 -3.23
C TYR A 140 0.43 -2.88 -3.47
N TRP A 141 1.44 -3.73 -3.22
CA TRP A 141 2.84 -3.43 -3.46
C TRP A 141 3.09 -3.04 -4.92
N TRP A 142 2.55 -3.80 -5.87
CA TRP A 142 2.70 -3.49 -7.29
C TRP A 142 2.10 -2.13 -7.67
N LEU A 143 0.88 -1.83 -7.19
CA LEU A 143 0.24 -0.53 -7.40
C LEU A 143 1.05 0.59 -6.74
N HIS A 144 1.52 0.38 -5.52
CA HIS A 144 2.33 1.33 -4.77
C HIS A 144 3.62 1.68 -5.53
N GLU A 145 4.40 0.68 -5.94
CA GLU A 145 5.66 0.91 -6.66
C GLU A 145 5.45 1.67 -7.97
N ASN A 146 4.33 1.45 -8.65
CA ASN A 146 4.04 2.13 -9.91
C ASN A 146 3.44 3.53 -9.73
N PHE A 147 2.62 3.73 -8.70
CA PHE A 147 1.92 4.99 -8.47
C PHE A 147 2.73 5.94 -7.58
N ALA A 148 3.25 5.47 -6.46
CA ALA A 148 3.94 6.30 -5.49
C ALA A 148 5.22 6.92 -6.09
N ALA A 149 5.99 6.17 -6.88
CA ALA A 149 7.19 6.68 -7.53
C ALA A 149 6.89 7.88 -8.45
N ARG A 150 5.80 7.81 -9.22
CA ARG A 150 5.35 8.91 -10.08
C ARG A 150 4.86 10.11 -9.28
N TRP A 151 4.13 9.85 -8.20
CA TRP A 151 3.63 10.88 -7.30
C TRP A 151 4.78 11.60 -6.59
N TRP A 152 5.74 10.87 -6.02
CA TRP A 152 6.91 11.45 -5.36
C TRP A 152 7.74 12.30 -6.33
N PHE A 153 7.90 11.86 -7.57
CA PHE A 153 8.56 12.66 -8.61
C PHE A 153 7.85 14.00 -8.83
N HIS A 154 6.53 14.03 -8.78
CA HIS A 154 5.74 15.26 -8.96
C HIS A 154 5.89 16.24 -7.79
N ILE A 155 6.00 15.74 -6.56
CA ILE A 155 6.07 16.58 -5.35
C ILE A 155 7.50 16.84 -4.83
N ARG A 156 8.54 16.26 -5.44
CA ARG A 156 9.92 16.26 -4.94
C ARG A 156 10.49 17.65 -4.64
N GLU A 157 10.11 18.66 -5.43
CA GLU A 157 10.65 20.04 -5.29
C GLU A 157 10.19 20.73 -3.98
N ARG A 158 9.05 20.29 -3.44
CA ARG A 158 8.46 20.87 -2.23
C ARG A 158 8.46 19.91 -1.02
N ASN A 159 8.83 18.64 -1.24
CA ASN A 159 8.81 17.60 -0.20
C ASN A 159 10.17 16.92 -0.12
N PRO A 160 10.95 17.16 0.94
CA PRO A 160 12.33 16.65 1.03
C PRO A 160 12.42 15.13 1.11
N VAL A 161 11.40 14.46 1.64
CA VAL A 161 11.34 12.99 1.70
C VAL A 161 11.06 12.41 0.33
N ALA A 162 10.15 13.02 -0.43
CA ALA A 162 9.87 12.62 -1.80
C ALA A 162 11.12 12.79 -2.69
N ASP A 163 11.85 13.91 -2.54
CA ASP A 163 13.10 14.11 -3.25
C ASP A 163 14.15 13.05 -2.92
N TYR A 164 14.28 12.71 -1.64
CA TYR A 164 15.17 11.61 -1.23
C TYR A 164 14.75 10.28 -1.87
N PHE A 165 13.46 9.92 -1.85
CA PHE A 165 12.97 8.65 -2.42
C PHE A 165 13.18 8.60 -3.93
N VAL A 166 12.97 9.70 -4.65
CA VAL A 166 13.24 9.80 -6.09
C VAL A 166 14.73 9.59 -6.39
N ARG A 167 15.63 10.22 -5.63
CA ARG A 167 17.08 10.02 -5.80
C ARG A 167 17.49 8.59 -5.57
N VAL A 168 16.97 7.95 -4.52
CA VAL A 168 17.24 6.53 -4.24
C VAL A 168 16.73 5.64 -5.37
N ALA A 169 15.51 5.87 -5.85
CA ALA A 169 14.95 5.10 -6.97
C ALA A 169 15.78 5.24 -8.25
N LEU A 170 16.26 6.44 -8.56
CA LEU A 170 17.14 6.70 -9.71
C LEU A 170 18.49 6.00 -9.57
N GLN A 171 19.08 5.98 -8.37
CA GLN A 171 20.33 5.25 -8.11
C GLN A 171 20.16 3.74 -8.33
N TYR A 172 19.06 3.15 -7.84
CA TYR A 172 18.76 1.73 -8.09
C TYR A 172 18.54 1.42 -9.56
N ALA A 173 17.84 2.30 -10.30
CA ALA A 173 17.64 2.14 -11.73
C ALA A 173 18.97 2.19 -12.50
N GLY A 174 19.84 3.14 -12.18
CA GLY A 174 21.17 3.24 -12.78
C GLY A 174 22.04 2.00 -12.52
N ALA A 175 22.10 1.55 -11.27
CA ALA A 175 22.85 0.33 -10.91
C ALA A 175 22.29 -0.92 -11.62
N ALA A 176 20.97 -1.04 -11.77
CA ALA A 176 20.36 -2.15 -12.49
C ALA A 176 20.69 -2.15 -13.99
N GLU A 177 20.77 -0.97 -14.61
CA GLU A 177 21.13 -0.85 -16.02
C GLU A 177 22.60 -1.21 -16.26
N GLU A 178 23.51 -0.72 -15.40
CA GLU A 178 24.92 -1.12 -15.45
C GLU A 178 25.12 -2.63 -15.31
N GLU A 179 24.38 -3.29 -14.41
CA GLU A 179 24.48 -4.73 -14.24
C GLU A 179 23.96 -5.49 -15.48
N LYS A 180 22.87 -5.04 -16.13
CA LYS A 180 22.39 -5.60 -17.39
C LYS A 180 23.44 -5.49 -18.50
N GLU A 181 24.10 -4.33 -18.60
CA GLU A 181 25.16 -4.13 -19.59
C GLU A 181 26.36 -5.06 -19.35
N ARG A 182 26.79 -5.19 -18.09
CA ARG A 182 27.84 -6.14 -17.70
C ARG A 182 27.48 -7.58 -18.05
N GLN A 183 26.20 -7.96 -17.84
CA GLN A 183 25.71 -9.30 -18.17
C GLN A 183 25.68 -9.52 -19.70
N ARG A 184 25.28 -8.51 -20.49
CA ARG A 184 25.32 -8.57 -21.96
C ARG A 184 26.75 -8.79 -22.46
N GLN A 185 27.69 -7.98 -21.99
CA GLN A 185 29.10 -8.09 -22.34
C GLN A 185 29.68 -9.48 -22.00
N ARG A 186 29.37 -10.00 -20.80
CA ARG A 186 29.78 -11.36 -20.41
C ARG A 186 29.20 -12.46 -21.34
N ARG A 187 27.94 -12.31 -21.77
CA ARG A 187 27.30 -13.26 -22.70
C ARG A 187 27.96 -13.20 -24.08
N GLU A 188 28.25 -12.02 -24.57
CA GLU A 188 28.93 -11.83 -25.86
C GLU A 188 30.36 -12.38 -25.85
N ALA A 189 31.14 -12.12 -24.80
CA ALA A 189 32.46 -12.69 -24.63
C ALA A 189 32.47 -14.22 -24.56
N ARG A 190 31.45 -14.83 -23.90
CA ARG A 190 31.27 -16.28 -23.88
C ARG A 190 30.91 -16.86 -25.25
N ARG A 191 30.06 -16.17 -26.03
CA ARG A 191 29.72 -16.55 -27.40
C ARG A 191 30.92 -16.48 -28.31
N ALA A 192 31.72 -15.43 -28.28
CA ALA A 192 32.94 -15.28 -29.05
C ALA A 192 33.97 -16.38 -28.76
N LYS A 193 34.10 -16.82 -27.46
CA LYS A 193 34.99 -17.94 -27.09
C LYS A 193 34.52 -19.32 -27.61
N ARG A 194 33.22 -19.50 -27.85
CA ARG A 194 32.67 -20.77 -28.36
C ARG A 194 32.78 -20.89 -29.89
N LEU A 195 32.99 -19.79 -30.58
CA LEU A 195 33.12 -19.74 -32.05
C LEU A 195 34.56 -19.78 -32.53
N ARG A 196 35.51 -19.81 -31.59
CA ARG A 196 36.94 -20.05 -31.83
C ARG A 196 37.32 -21.51 -31.51
#